data_39fd98fc433ce058c5c591d95189e9ab
#
_entry.id   39fd98fc433ce058c5c591d95189e9ab
#
_cell.length_a   1.000
_cell.length_b   1.000
_cell.length_c   1.000
_cell.angle_alpha   90.00
_cell.angle_beta   90.00
_cell.angle_gamma   90.00
#
_symmetry.space_group_name_H-M   'P 1'
#
loop_
_entity.id
_entity.type
_entity.pdbx_description
1 polymer ?
#
loop_
_entity_poly.entity_id
_entity_poly.type
_entity_poly.pdbx_seq_one_letter_code
_entity_poly.pdbx_strand_id
1 'polypeptide(L)'
;TERLMRTPTFYTMHTNQTSGSVSPVGTFLGPKVLLVNEYSASDGDLFPYRFKYNHLGTIIGRRTWGGVVGYSGSIRVVDGGSIVTPSYAPFAADGSEFIIEGTGVTPHIDIENDPYLEYNGEDQQLNRAIQVILEKLKTEKKEIPSIPAFPNKAAKKK
;
A
#
# COMPACT_ATOMS: atom_id res chain seq x y z
N THR A 1 -3.70 -3.99 -2.08
CA THR A 1 -2.70 -4.50 -1.10
C THR A 1 -2.04 -5.80 -1.55
N GLU A 2 -2.76 -6.78 -2.09
CA GLU A 2 -2.24 -8.11 -2.44
C GLU A 2 -0.92 -8.06 -3.24
N ARG A 3 -0.85 -7.25 -4.30
CA ARG A 3 0.38 -7.10 -5.10
C ARG A 3 1.57 -6.58 -4.29
N LEU A 4 1.33 -5.70 -3.31
CA LEU A 4 2.37 -5.15 -2.44
C LEU A 4 2.88 -6.14 -1.40
N MET A 5 2.13 -7.22 -1.15
CA MET A 5 2.47 -8.30 -0.23
C MET A 5 3.25 -9.43 -0.91
N ARG A 6 3.31 -9.46 -2.23
CA ARG A 6 3.98 -10.53 -2.98
C ARG A 6 5.45 -10.62 -2.61
N THR A 7 5.90 -11.84 -2.40
CA THR A 7 7.33 -12.17 -2.21
C THR A 7 7.85 -12.94 -3.41
N PRO A 8 9.11 -12.75 -3.81
CA PRO A 8 9.72 -13.54 -4.86
C PRO A 8 9.72 -15.03 -4.49
N THR A 9 9.31 -15.87 -5.43
CA THR A 9 9.39 -17.34 -5.29
C THR A 9 10.56 -17.89 -6.10
N PHE A 10 10.82 -17.30 -7.28
CA PHE A 10 11.96 -17.61 -8.12
C PHE A 10 12.24 -16.46 -9.10
N TYR A 11 13.34 -16.55 -9.81
CA TYR A 11 13.69 -15.66 -10.91
C TYR A 11 13.84 -16.46 -12.19
N THR A 12 13.33 -15.92 -13.30
CA THR A 12 13.46 -16.53 -14.63
C THR A 12 14.48 -15.75 -15.45
N MET A 13 15.40 -16.46 -16.09
CA MET A 13 16.38 -15.90 -17.01
C MET A 13 16.13 -16.41 -18.42
N HIS A 14 16.23 -15.51 -19.39
CA HIS A 14 16.28 -15.89 -20.82
C HIS A 14 17.73 -15.82 -21.30
N THR A 15 18.07 -16.64 -22.30
CA THR A 15 19.45 -16.87 -22.79
C THR A 15 20.25 -15.59 -23.11
N ASN A 16 19.55 -14.51 -23.49
CA ASN A 16 20.18 -13.24 -23.88
C ASN A 16 20.03 -12.14 -22.82
N GLN A 17 19.65 -12.49 -21.60
CA GLN A 17 19.48 -11.53 -20.49
C GLN A 17 20.65 -11.60 -19.51
N THR A 18 20.99 -10.45 -18.93
CA THR A 18 22.02 -10.31 -17.90
C THR A 18 21.42 -10.32 -16.48
N SER A 19 20.10 -10.22 -16.36
CA SER A 19 19.39 -10.24 -15.08
C SER A 19 18.11 -11.07 -15.18
N GLY A 20 17.69 -11.67 -14.07
CA GLY A 20 16.47 -12.44 -14.00
C GLY A 20 15.22 -11.56 -13.83
N SER A 21 14.09 -12.04 -14.38
CA SER A 21 12.77 -11.49 -14.12
C SER A 21 12.17 -12.13 -12.87
N VAL A 22 11.58 -11.30 -11.98
CA VAL A 22 10.98 -11.78 -10.72
C VAL A 22 9.67 -12.52 -10.96
N SER A 23 9.45 -13.60 -10.24
CA SER A 23 8.16 -14.30 -10.18
C SER A 23 7.63 -14.33 -8.73
N PRO A 24 6.34 -14.03 -8.49
CA PRO A 24 5.32 -13.60 -9.45
C PRO A 24 5.60 -12.23 -10.07
N VAL A 25 5.14 -12.04 -11.31
CA VAL A 25 5.26 -10.76 -12.02
C VAL A 25 4.56 -9.65 -11.22
N GLY A 26 5.17 -8.46 -11.18
CA GLY A 26 4.67 -7.32 -10.43
C GLY A 26 4.93 -7.38 -8.93
N THR A 27 5.83 -8.25 -8.48
CA THR A 27 6.36 -8.20 -7.10
C THR A 27 7.20 -6.94 -6.91
N PHE A 28 6.83 -6.14 -5.91
CA PHE A 28 7.54 -4.92 -5.55
C PHE A 28 8.55 -5.19 -4.44
N LEU A 29 9.83 -5.05 -4.72
CA LEU A 29 10.92 -5.46 -3.83
C LEU A 29 11.40 -4.35 -2.89
N GLY A 30 11.17 -3.08 -3.23
CA GLY A 30 11.67 -1.95 -2.46
C GLY A 30 10.87 -1.63 -1.21
N PRO A 31 11.41 -0.76 -0.34
CA PRO A 31 10.67 -0.18 0.77
C PRO A 31 9.47 0.63 0.24
N LYS A 32 8.43 0.72 1.08
CA LYS A 32 7.17 1.35 0.72
C LYS A 32 6.82 2.43 1.73
N VAL A 33 6.27 3.52 1.23
CA VAL A 33 5.65 4.58 2.03
C VAL A 33 4.28 4.86 1.44
N LEU A 34 3.31 5.15 2.27
CA LEU A 34 1.96 5.54 1.89
C LEU A 34 1.68 6.94 2.42
N LEU A 35 1.25 7.84 1.52
CA LEU A 35 0.75 9.16 1.89
C LEU A 35 -0.76 9.12 2.07
N VAL A 36 -1.24 9.76 3.13
CA VAL A 36 -2.67 9.88 3.47
C VAL A 36 -2.96 11.27 4.01
N ASN A 37 -4.21 11.68 3.88
CA ASN A 37 -4.69 12.91 4.48
C ASN A 37 -6.13 12.76 4.98
N GLU A 38 -6.70 13.80 5.56
CA GLU A 38 -8.04 13.86 6.10
C GLU A 38 -9.15 13.68 5.05
N TYR A 39 -8.83 13.78 3.78
CA TYR A 39 -9.74 13.54 2.65
C TYR A 39 -9.68 12.10 2.14
N SER A 40 -8.75 11.29 2.65
CA SER A 40 -8.66 9.87 2.33
C SER A 40 -9.85 9.15 2.97
N ALA A 41 -10.85 8.81 2.17
CA ALA A 41 -12.14 8.28 2.61
C ALA A 41 -12.49 6.97 1.92
N SER A 42 -13.34 6.14 2.53
CA SER A 42 -13.83 4.87 1.99
C SER A 42 -12.67 3.92 1.63
N ASP A 43 -12.42 3.63 0.36
CA ASP A 43 -11.22 2.86 -0.05
C ASP A 43 -9.93 3.57 0.36
N GLY A 44 -9.93 4.90 0.48
CA GLY A 44 -8.84 5.70 1.02
C GLY A 44 -8.63 5.51 2.53
N ASP A 45 -9.60 4.97 3.26
CA ASP A 45 -9.47 4.49 4.64
C ASP A 45 -9.06 3.01 4.68
N LEU A 46 -9.73 2.18 3.86
CA LEU A 46 -9.54 0.72 3.87
C LEU A 46 -8.14 0.32 3.38
N PHE A 47 -7.58 1.04 2.40
CA PHE A 47 -6.25 0.74 1.89
C PHE A 47 -5.16 1.01 2.92
N PRO A 48 -5.10 2.19 3.58
CA PRO A 48 -4.16 2.44 4.68
C PRO A 48 -4.31 1.48 5.84
N TYR A 49 -5.54 1.09 6.19
CA TYR A 49 -5.76 0.07 7.22
C TYR A 49 -5.09 -1.25 6.87
N ARG A 50 -5.34 -1.77 5.66
CA ARG A 50 -4.70 -3.00 5.16
C ARG A 50 -3.19 -2.87 5.03
N PHE A 51 -2.70 -1.69 4.64
CA PHE A 51 -1.27 -1.40 4.53
C PHE A 51 -0.59 -1.46 5.90
N LYS A 52 -1.23 -0.88 6.92
CA LYS A 52 -0.76 -0.89 8.31
C LYS A 52 -0.82 -2.29 8.92
N TYR A 53 -1.96 -2.96 8.77
CA TYR A 53 -2.20 -4.32 9.28
C TYR A 53 -1.18 -5.34 8.76
N ASN A 54 -0.80 -5.24 7.49
CA ASN A 54 0.18 -6.12 6.88
C ASN A 54 1.63 -5.62 6.97
N HIS A 55 1.90 -4.59 7.75
CA HIS A 55 3.24 -4.02 7.97
C HIS A 55 3.99 -3.72 6.66
N LEU A 56 3.29 -3.19 5.65
CA LEU A 56 3.85 -3.01 4.30
C LEU A 56 4.84 -1.84 4.20
N GLY A 57 4.80 -0.90 5.15
CA GLY A 57 5.69 0.25 5.17
C GLY A 57 5.23 1.35 6.11
N THR A 58 5.77 2.53 5.94
CA THR A 58 5.46 3.71 6.75
C THR A 58 4.31 4.50 6.14
N ILE A 59 3.33 4.89 6.96
CA ILE A 59 2.23 5.78 6.57
C ILE A 59 2.57 7.18 7.08
N ILE A 60 2.47 8.18 6.22
CA ILE A 60 2.82 9.59 6.50
C ILE A 60 1.65 10.48 6.07
N GLY A 61 1.39 11.53 6.79
CA GLY A 61 0.37 12.53 6.49
C GLY A 61 -0.55 12.78 7.66
N ARG A 62 -1.84 12.96 7.40
CA ARG A 62 -2.86 13.17 8.42
C ARG A 62 -3.75 11.94 8.57
N ARG A 63 -4.40 11.81 9.71
CA ARG A 63 -5.41 10.76 9.96
C ARG A 63 -6.46 10.77 8.83
N THR A 64 -6.77 9.60 8.31
CA THR A 64 -7.79 9.45 7.26
C THR A 64 -9.19 9.78 7.80
N TRP A 65 -10.14 9.95 6.90
CA TRP A 65 -11.47 10.44 7.27
C TRP A 65 -12.21 9.55 8.26
N GLY A 66 -12.25 8.26 8.01
CA GLY A 66 -12.97 7.31 8.86
C GLY A 66 -14.43 7.13 8.45
N GLY A 67 -14.71 7.12 7.17
CA GLY A 67 -16.04 6.88 6.63
C GLY A 67 -16.04 5.63 5.76
N VAL A 68 -16.33 4.47 6.34
CA VAL A 68 -16.26 3.16 5.68
C VAL A 68 -17.56 2.38 5.71
N VAL A 69 -18.57 2.87 6.43
CA VAL A 69 -19.92 2.29 6.36
C VAL A 69 -20.45 2.46 4.96
N GLY A 70 -20.67 1.33 4.31
CA GLY A 70 -21.15 1.31 2.94
C GLY A 70 -22.66 1.27 2.86
N TYR A 71 -23.17 1.65 1.70
CA TYR A 71 -24.58 1.64 1.40
C TYR A 71 -24.86 0.85 0.13
N SER A 72 -25.98 0.18 0.08
CA SER A 72 -26.47 -0.50 -1.11
C SER A 72 -27.98 -0.33 -1.23
N GLY A 73 -28.42 -0.05 -2.46
CA GLY A 73 -29.83 0.21 -2.73
C GLY A 73 -30.30 1.59 -2.30
N SER A 74 -31.51 1.89 -2.62
CA SER A 74 -32.22 3.10 -2.23
C SER A 74 -33.70 2.83 -2.04
N ILE A 75 -34.29 3.47 -1.05
CA ILE A 75 -35.74 3.49 -0.85
C ILE A 75 -36.28 4.64 -1.70
N ARG A 76 -37.14 4.32 -2.68
CA ARG A 76 -37.83 5.36 -3.47
C ARG A 76 -38.97 5.97 -2.67
N VAL A 77 -39.03 7.30 -2.71
CA VAL A 77 -40.15 8.04 -2.12
C VAL A 77 -41.13 8.50 -3.21
N VAL A 78 -42.34 8.86 -2.78
CA VAL A 78 -43.50 9.11 -3.68
C VAL A 78 -43.31 10.28 -4.63
N ASP A 79 -42.42 11.22 -4.32
CA ASP A 79 -42.06 12.39 -5.13
C ASP A 79 -40.98 12.11 -6.17
N GLY A 80 -40.51 10.85 -6.27
CA GLY A 80 -39.43 10.44 -7.17
C GLY A 80 -38.02 10.59 -6.59
N GLY A 81 -37.87 11.10 -5.37
CA GLY A 81 -36.62 11.11 -4.64
C GLY A 81 -36.20 9.70 -4.16
N SER A 82 -35.06 9.62 -3.52
CA SER A 82 -34.58 8.38 -2.90
C SER A 82 -33.80 8.64 -1.62
N ILE A 83 -33.91 7.68 -0.69
CA ILE A 83 -33.14 7.66 0.55
C ILE A 83 -32.15 6.51 0.46
N VAL A 84 -30.86 6.84 0.56
CA VAL A 84 -29.80 5.85 0.65
C VAL A 84 -29.56 5.49 2.12
N THR A 85 -29.53 4.20 2.41
CA THR A 85 -29.37 3.69 3.78
C THR A 85 -28.08 2.88 3.92
N PRO A 86 -27.39 2.96 5.06
CA PRO A 86 -26.24 2.12 5.34
C PRO A 86 -26.65 0.64 5.37
N SER A 87 -25.81 -0.23 4.83
CA SER A 87 -26.13 -1.67 4.67
C SER A 87 -25.00 -2.60 5.06
N TYR A 88 -23.76 -2.12 5.15
CA TYR A 88 -22.63 -2.93 5.59
C TYR A 88 -21.53 -2.07 6.23
N ALA A 89 -20.77 -2.68 7.13
CA ALA A 89 -19.61 -2.06 7.76
C ALA A 89 -18.49 -3.10 7.92
N PRO A 90 -17.22 -2.71 7.78
CA PRO A 90 -16.09 -3.61 8.04
C PRO A 90 -15.89 -3.79 9.54
N PHE A 91 -15.51 -5.02 9.93
CA PHE A 91 -15.06 -5.33 11.30
C PHE A 91 -13.73 -6.07 11.27
N ALA A 92 -13.04 -6.11 12.40
CA ALA A 92 -11.73 -6.72 12.55
C ALA A 92 -11.77 -8.22 12.19
N ALA A 93 -10.65 -8.74 11.64
CA ALA A 93 -10.55 -10.11 11.17
C ALA A 93 -10.75 -11.16 12.29
N ASP A 94 -10.49 -10.77 13.54
CA ASP A 94 -10.73 -11.60 14.73
C ASP A 94 -12.16 -11.46 15.31
N GLY A 95 -12.99 -10.60 14.70
CA GLY A 95 -14.37 -10.35 15.13
C GLY A 95 -14.52 -9.47 16.36
N SER A 96 -13.46 -8.81 16.82
CA SER A 96 -13.46 -8.07 18.09
C SER A 96 -14.26 -6.77 18.07
N GLU A 97 -14.22 -6.03 16.94
CA GLU A 97 -14.82 -4.70 16.84
C GLU A 97 -15.10 -4.28 15.39
N PHE A 98 -15.98 -3.31 15.20
CA PHE A 98 -16.09 -2.57 13.96
C PHE A 98 -14.89 -1.63 13.84
N ILE A 99 -14.30 -1.54 12.65
CA ILE A 99 -13.04 -0.83 12.41
C ILE A 99 -13.24 0.42 11.57
N ILE A 100 -12.39 1.42 11.79
CA ILE A 100 -12.23 2.63 10.97
C ILE A 100 -13.36 3.64 11.12
N GLU A 101 -14.62 3.22 11.08
CA GLU A 101 -15.75 4.16 11.11
C GLU A 101 -15.63 5.15 12.28
N GLY A 102 -15.69 6.45 11.96
CA GLY A 102 -15.53 7.56 12.90
C GLY A 102 -14.11 7.77 13.45
N THR A 103 -13.21 6.81 13.28
CA THR A 103 -11.83 6.87 13.83
C THR A 103 -10.75 7.10 12.78
N GLY A 104 -10.95 6.59 11.56
CA GLY A 104 -9.97 6.63 10.50
C GLY A 104 -8.70 5.82 10.80
N VAL A 105 -7.68 6.01 9.98
CA VAL A 105 -6.36 5.40 10.15
C VAL A 105 -5.34 6.47 10.50
N THR A 106 -4.77 6.39 11.69
CA THR A 106 -3.70 7.29 12.13
C THR A 106 -2.39 6.92 11.44
N PRO A 107 -1.68 7.87 10.79
CA PRO A 107 -0.38 7.64 10.19
C PRO A 107 0.69 7.30 11.23
N HIS A 108 1.82 6.77 10.79
CA HIS A 108 2.99 6.57 11.65
C HIS A 108 3.77 7.88 11.88
N ILE A 109 3.74 8.77 10.90
CA ILE A 109 4.35 10.10 10.97
C ILE A 109 3.26 11.10 10.61
N ASP A 110 2.86 11.90 11.59
CA ASP A 110 1.82 12.92 11.42
C ASP A 110 2.45 14.21 10.89
N ILE A 111 2.07 14.59 9.66
CA ILE A 111 2.54 15.82 8.99
C ILE A 111 1.37 16.40 8.22
N GLU A 112 1.09 17.65 8.45
CA GLU A 112 0.18 18.47 7.65
C GLU A 112 0.99 19.39 6.73
N ASN A 113 0.59 19.50 5.47
CA ASN A 113 1.19 20.45 4.56
C ASN A 113 0.74 21.87 4.95
N ASP A 114 1.69 22.79 5.08
CA ASP A 114 1.38 24.21 5.17
C ASP A 114 0.85 24.69 3.81
N PRO A 115 -0.37 25.23 3.74
CA PRO A 115 -0.97 25.64 2.46
C PRO A 115 -0.17 26.70 1.71
N TYR A 116 0.54 27.58 2.42
CA TYR A 116 1.40 28.59 1.79
C TYR A 116 2.63 27.97 1.14
N LEU A 117 3.27 27.01 1.83
CA LEU A 117 4.42 26.29 1.29
C LEU A 117 4.01 25.42 0.11
N GLU A 118 2.87 24.71 0.22
CA GLU A 118 2.33 23.89 -0.85
C GLU A 118 1.98 24.73 -2.09
N TYR A 119 1.35 25.90 -1.91
CA TYR A 119 1.10 26.83 -3.00
C TYR A 119 2.37 27.28 -3.71
N ASN A 120 3.50 27.38 -2.99
CA ASN A 120 4.80 27.73 -3.53
C ASN A 120 5.60 26.49 -4.04
N GLY A 121 4.97 25.33 -4.11
CA GLY A 121 5.56 24.10 -4.68
C GLY A 121 6.35 23.26 -3.68
N GLU A 122 6.23 23.50 -2.37
CA GLU A 122 6.85 22.69 -1.33
C GLU A 122 5.85 21.72 -0.70
N ASP A 123 5.91 20.44 -1.07
CA ASP A 123 5.12 19.37 -0.47
C ASP A 123 5.91 18.72 0.68
N GLN A 124 5.57 19.09 1.91
CA GLN A 124 6.24 18.62 3.12
C GLN A 124 6.00 17.12 3.38
N GLN A 125 4.81 16.61 3.08
CA GLN A 125 4.50 15.19 3.20
C GLN A 125 5.32 14.37 2.21
N LEU A 126 5.37 14.77 0.94
CA LEU A 126 6.18 14.11 -0.09
C LEU A 126 7.67 14.16 0.24
N ASN A 127 8.16 15.32 0.67
CA ASN A 127 9.57 15.49 1.06
C ASN A 127 9.94 14.53 2.21
N ARG A 128 9.07 14.39 3.21
CA ARG A 128 9.28 13.44 4.31
C ARG A 128 9.22 11.99 3.83
N ALA A 129 8.32 11.65 2.92
CA ALA A 129 8.23 10.33 2.32
C ALA A 129 9.51 9.95 1.58
N ILE A 130 10.06 10.87 0.79
CA ILE A 130 11.35 10.68 0.08
C ILE A 130 12.48 10.43 1.08
N GLN A 131 12.57 11.23 2.15
CA GLN A 131 13.58 11.03 3.20
C GLN A 131 13.49 9.63 3.81
N VAL A 132 12.29 9.20 4.21
CA VAL A 132 12.06 7.87 4.79
C VAL A 132 12.45 6.75 3.82
N ILE A 133 12.10 6.88 2.55
CA ILE A 133 12.49 5.89 1.53
C ILE A 133 14.01 5.85 1.36
N LEU A 134 14.68 7.00 1.29
CA LEU A 134 16.14 7.06 1.14
C LEU A 134 16.88 6.48 2.35
N GLU A 135 16.37 6.71 3.57
CA GLU A 135 16.89 6.10 4.79
C GLU A 135 16.75 4.57 4.75
N LYS A 136 15.55 4.07 4.41
CA LYS A 136 15.28 2.63 4.31
C LYS A 136 16.10 1.94 3.23
N LEU A 137 16.35 2.59 2.10
CA LEU A 137 17.18 2.05 1.03
C LEU A 137 18.63 1.78 1.45
N LYS A 138 19.13 2.44 2.50
CA LYS A 138 20.48 2.17 3.04
C LYS A 138 20.55 0.83 3.78
N THR A 139 19.45 0.37 4.39
CA THR A 139 19.41 -0.81 5.25
C THR A 139 18.54 -1.94 4.71
N GLU A 140 17.54 -1.62 3.91
CA GLU A 140 16.52 -2.57 3.42
C GLU A 140 16.64 -2.84 1.90
N LYS A 141 17.78 -2.48 1.29
CA LYS A 141 18.01 -2.71 -0.16
C LYS A 141 17.94 -4.20 -0.46
N LYS A 142 16.98 -4.60 -1.27
CA LYS A 142 16.89 -5.96 -1.81
C LYS A 142 17.56 -6.02 -3.17
N GLU A 143 18.58 -6.83 -3.27
CA GLU A 143 19.28 -7.07 -4.54
C GLU A 143 18.63 -8.26 -5.27
N ILE A 144 18.56 -8.14 -6.59
CA ILE A 144 18.20 -9.27 -7.44
C ILE A 144 19.40 -10.24 -7.42
N PRO A 145 19.18 -11.53 -7.09
CA PRO A 145 20.28 -12.48 -7.04
C PRO A 145 20.98 -12.61 -8.39
N SER A 146 22.29 -12.85 -8.34
CA SER A 146 23.06 -13.13 -9.54
C SER A 146 22.60 -14.44 -10.20
N ILE A 147 22.70 -14.49 -11.51
CA ILE A 147 22.36 -15.68 -12.28
C ILE A 147 23.35 -16.80 -11.91
N PRO A 148 22.87 -17.99 -11.52
CA PRO A 148 23.74 -19.10 -11.21
C PRO A 148 24.52 -19.56 -12.46
N ALA A 149 25.68 -20.16 -12.25
CA ALA A 149 26.48 -20.73 -13.34
C ALA A 149 25.69 -21.79 -14.10
N PHE A 150 25.79 -21.75 -15.42
CA PHE A 150 25.14 -22.76 -16.28
C PHE A 150 25.67 -24.15 -15.98
N PRO A 151 24.80 -25.19 -15.94
CA PRO A 151 25.24 -26.54 -15.70
C PRO A 151 26.14 -27.02 -16.84
N ASN A 152 27.35 -27.50 -16.47
CA ASN A 152 28.25 -28.12 -17.43
C ASN A 152 27.80 -29.57 -17.73
N LYS A 153 27.06 -29.74 -18.84
CA LYS A 153 26.56 -31.05 -19.27
C LYS A 153 27.64 -31.96 -19.85
N ALA A 154 28.83 -31.41 -20.16
CA ALA A 154 29.97 -32.18 -20.64
C ALA A 154 30.77 -32.88 -19.49
N ALA A 155 30.57 -32.43 -18.25
CA ALA A 155 31.19 -33.09 -17.10
C ALA A 155 30.62 -34.50 -16.92
N LYS A 156 31.45 -35.52 -17.00
CA LYS A 156 31.04 -36.92 -16.73
C LYS A 156 30.52 -36.99 -15.28
N LYS A 157 29.32 -37.55 -15.08
CA LYS A 157 28.86 -37.95 -13.77
C LYS A 157 29.84 -39.00 -13.26
N LYS A 158 30.54 -38.72 -12.16
CA LYS A 158 31.27 -39.76 -11.39
C LYS A 158 30.28 -40.62 -10.68
#